data_38d132230b9fc6e0625174420135e631
#
_entry.id   38d132230b9fc6e0625174420135e631
#
_cell.length_a   1.000
_cell.length_b   1.000
_cell.length_c   1.000
_cell.angle_alpha   90.00
_cell.angle_beta   90.00
_cell.angle_gamma   90.00
#
_symmetry.space_group_name_H-M   'P 1'
#
loop_
_entity.id
_entity.type
_entity.pdbx_description
1 polymer ?
#
loop_
_entity_poly.entity_id
_entity_poly.type
_entity_poly.pdbx_seq_one_letter_code
_entity_poly.pdbx_strand_id
1 'polypeptide(L)'
;MTLILIFDALENGTLKMDDLVTTSAYAKSMGGSQVFLEEGETQKAETMIKCIVIASGNDASVAMAEHIGGSEQEFVRQMNERAAGLGMENTHFVDCCGLTESTDHYTTVRDIAIMSRELITKYPKILEYSSIWMENITHVTRQ
;
A
#
# COMPACT_ATOMS: atom_id res chain seq x y z
N MET A 1 -3.49 1.28 6.49
CA MET A 1 -3.36 -0.20 6.65
C MET A 1 -2.44 -0.82 5.61
N THR A 2 -2.54 -0.46 4.35
CA THR A 2 -1.66 -0.98 3.28
C THR A 2 -0.17 -0.87 3.63
N LEU A 3 0.27 0.28 4.12
CA LEU A 3 1.67 0.46 4.55
C LEU A 3 2.06 -0.44 5.74
N ILE A 4 1.15 -0.70 6.67
CA ILE A 4 1.41 -1.63 7.79
C ILE A 4 1.71 -3.03 7.25
N LEU A 5 0.90 -3.55 6.33
CA LEU A 5 1.13 -4.86 5.73
C LEU A 5 2.42 -4.91 4.91
N ILE A 6 2.76 -3.83 4.22
CA ILE A 6 4.03 -3.73 3.49
C ILE A 6 5.21 -3.84 4.48
N PHE A 7 5.18 -3.08 5.56
CA PHE A 7 6.23 -3.14 6.58
C PHE A 7 6.24 -4.45 7.37
N ASP A 8 5.08 -5.06 7.64
CA ASP A 8 5.00 -6.40 8.21
C ASP A 8 5.70 -7.43 7.29
N ALA A 9 5.51 -7.34 5.98
CA ALA A 9 6.17 -8.20 5.00
C ALA A 9 7.69 -7.97 4.93
N LEU A 10 8.15 -6.73 5.08
CA LEU A 10 9.57 -6.39 5.18
C LEU A 10 10.19 -6.95 6.47
N GLU A 11 9.48 -6.84 7.60
CA GLU A 11 9.96 -7.33 8.89
C GLU A 11 10.08 -8.86 8.92
N ASN A 12 9.09 -9.57 8.37
CA ASN A 12 9.11 -11.03 8.34
C ASN A 12 9.96 -11.63 7.20
N GLY A 13 10.54 -10.80 6.35
CA GLY A 13 11.46 -11.19 5.29
C GLY A 13 10.80 -11.73 4.02
N THR A 14 9.47 -11.69 3.89
CA THR A 14 8.76 -12.08 2.67
C THR A 14 8.86 -11.03 1.57
N LEU A 15 9.18 -9.80 1.92
CA LEU A 15 9.46 -8.68 1.01
C LEU A 15 10.80 -8.07 1.36
N LYS A 16 11.56 -7.65 0.34
CA LYS A 16 12.79 -6.86 0.49
C LYS A 16 12.63 -5.52 -0.23
N MET A 17 13.33 -4.50 0.24
CA MET A 17 13.26 -3.14 -0.35
C MET A 17 13.67 -3.09 -1.82
N ASP A 18 14.57 -3.96 -2.25
CA ASP A 18 15.07 -4.05 -3.62
C ASP A 18 14.35 -5.10 -4.48
N ASP A 19 13.34 -5.80 -3.94
CA ASP A 19 12.50 -6.70 -4.73
C ASP A 19 11.80 -5.93 -5.85
N LEU A 20 11.73 -6.56 -7.04
CA LEU A 20 11.04 -5.98 -8.18
C LEU A 20 9.56 -6.32 -8.14
N VAL A 21 8.74 -5.28 -8.11
CA VAL A 21 7.27 -5.37 -8.14
C VAL A 21 6.80 -5.04 -9.55
N THR A 22 6.05 -5.95 -10.14
CA THR A 22 5.52 -5.79 -11.50
C THR A 22 4.11 -5.23 -11.44
N THR A 23 3.84 -4.21 -12.25
CA THR A 23 2.51 -3.61 -12.39
C THR A 23 1.65 -4.45 -13.32
N SER A 24 0.50 -4.92 -12.84
CA SER A 24 -0.51 -5.62 -13.64
C SER A 24 -1.35 -4.65 -14.49
N ALA A 25 -2.07 -5.18 -15.46
CA ALA A 25 -3.07 -4.42 -16.20
C ALA A 25 -4.13 -3.82 -15.28
N TYR A 26 -4.51 -4.56 -14.22
CA TYR A 26 -5.46 -4.09 -13.22
C TYR A 26 -4.89 -2.93 -12.39
N ALA A 27 -3.68 -3.04 -11.88
CA ALA A 27 -3.02 -1.96 -11.15
C ALA A 27 -2.89 -0.69 -12.01
N LYS A 28 -2.47 -0.84 -13.28
CA LYS A 28 -2.42 0.26 -14.25
C LYS A 28 -3.77 0.93 -14.45
N SER A 29 -4.88 0.18 -14.40
CA SER A 29 -6.22 0.71 -14.65
C SER A 29 -6.78 1.58 -13.53
N MET A 30 -6.08 1.68 -12.39
CA MET A 30 -6.55 2.47 -11.25
C MET A 30 -6.66 3.94 -11.60
N GLY A 31 -7.80 4.54 -11.20
CA GLY A 31 -8.04 5.97 -11.30
C GLY A 31 -7.60 6.74 -10.05
N GLY A 32 -8.02 7.99 -9.97
CA GLY A 32 -7.69 8.88 -8.85
C GLY A 32 -6.21 9.26 -8.84
N SER A 33 -5.64 9.41 -7.64
CA SER A 33 -4.21 9.70 -7.49
C SER A 33 -3.37 8.51 -7.93
N GLN A 34 -2.45 8.74 -8.84
CA GLN A 34 -1.62 7.70 -9.43
C GLN A 34 -0.26 8.25 -9.86
N VAL A 35 0.70 7.36 -10.05
CA VAL A 35 2.03 7.68 -10.56
C VAL A 35 2.23 7.21 -12.00
N PHE A 36 1.15 6.78 -12.66
CA PHE A 36 1.08 6.39 -14.07
C PHE A 36 2.00 5.23 -14.44
N LEU A 37 1.99 4.17 -13.60
CA LEU A 37 2.72 2.94 -13.88
C LEU A 37 2.17 2.26 -15.14
N GLU A 38 3.07 1.72 -15.96
CA GLU A 38 2.70 0.98 -17.16
C GLU A 38 2.56 -0.52 -16.89
N GLU A 39 1.69 -1.19 -17.64
CA GLU A 39 1.56 -2.65 -17.57
C GLU A 39 2.89 -3.34 -17.88
N GLY A 40 3.29 -4.26 -17.00
CA GLY A 40 4.57 -4.95 -17.08
C GLY A 40 5.77 -4.14 -16.61
N GLU A 41 5.59 -2.88 -16.25
CA GLU A 41 6.63 -2.07 -15.61
C GLU A 41 7.02 -2.68 -14.27
N THR A 42 8.32 -2.70 -13.99
CA THR A 42 8.86 -3.16 -12.71
C THR A 42 9.52 -2.00 -11.98
N GLN A 43 9.23 -1.89 -10.70
CA GLN A 43 9.85 -0.92 -9.80
C GLN A 43 10.29 -1.63 -8.53
N LYS A 44 11.31 -1.12 -7.86
CA LYS A 44 11.71 -1.63 -6.55
C LYS A 44 10.60 -1.39 -5.52
N ALA A 45 10.46 -2.31 -4.58
CA ALA A 45 9.48 -2.17 -3.48
C ALA A 45 9.64 -0.83 -2.75
N GLU A 46 10.86 -0.37 -2.50
CA GLU A 46 11.11 0.94 -1.89
C GLU A 46 10.56 2.09 -2.74
N THR A 47 10.73 2.04 -4.07
CA THR A 47 10.16 3.04 -4.98
C THR A 47 8.63 3.03 -4.90
N MET A 48 8.01 1.85 -4.87
CA MET A 48 6.56 1.73 -4.70
C MET A 48 6.06 2.30 -3.37
N ILE A 49 6.78 2.08 -2.27
CA ILE A 49 6.48 2.69 -0.96
C ILE A 49 6.48 4.21 -1.07
N LYS A 50 7.48 4.78 -1.72
CA LYS A 50 7.56 6.24 -1.96
C LYS A 50 6.39 6.73 -2.81
N CYS A 51 6.02 6.02 -3.87
CA CYS A 51 4.84 6.33 -4.69
C CYS A 51 3.55 6.37 -3.86
N ILE A 52 3.39 5.43 -2.93
CA ILE A 52 2.23 5.37 -2.04
C ILE A 52 2.24 6.53 -1.05
N VAL A 53 3.37 6.78 -0.40
CA VAL A 53 3.47 7.77 0.70
C VAL A 53 3.44 9.20 0.16
N ILE A 54 4.18 9.49 -0.91
CA ILE A 54 4.38 10.86 -1.41
C ILE A 54 3.22 11.28 -2.33
N ALA A 55 2.83 10.40 -3.26
CA ALA A 55 1.83 10.70 -4.29
C ALA A 55 0.45 10.09 -4.02
N SER A 56 0.31 9.29 -2.96
CA SER A 56 -0.92 8.52 -2.69
C SER A 56 -1.33 7.65 -3.89
N GLY A 57 -0.35 7.05 -4.60
CA GLY A 57 -0.54 6.31 -5.83
C GLY A 57 -1.41 5.07 -5.67
N ASN A 58 -2.61 5.09 -6.22
CA ASN A 58 -3.54 3.95 -6.18
C ASN A 58 -3.00 2.77 -7.00
N ASP A 59 -2.40 3.04 -8.16
CA ASP A 59 -1.72 2.05 -9.00
C ASP A 59 -0.58 1.35 -8.26
N ALA A 60 0.28 2.10 -7.57
CA ALA A 60 1.34 1.54 -6.75
C ALA A 60 0.81 0.73 -5.55
N SER A 61 -0.29 1.18 -4.93
CA SER A 61 -0.93 0.47 -3.83
C SER A 61 -1.45 -0.89 -4.27
N VAL A 62 -2.15 -0.95 -5.42
CA VAL A 62 -2.67 -2.20 -5.98
C VAL A 62 -1.53 -3.12 -6.41
N ALA A 63 -0.49 -2.60 -7.08
CA ALA A 63 0.66 -3.41 -7.47
C ALA A 63 1.35 -4.05 -6.26
N MET A 64 1.53 -3.32 -5.16
CA MET A 64 2.09 -3.85 -3.93
C MET A 64 1.16 -4.86 -3.26
N ALA A 65 -0.15 -4.60 -3.26
CA ALA A 65 -1.14 -5.52 -2.72
C ALA A 65 -1.13 -6.87 -3.46
N GLU A 66 -1.10 -6.85 -4.78
CA GLU A 66 -0.99 -8.06 -5.60
C GLU A 66 0.33 -8.80 -5.38
N HIS A 67 1.43 -8.06 -5.24
CA HIS A 67 2.75 -8.65 -5.02
C HIS A 67 2.85 -9.38 -3.67
N ILE A 68 2.31 -8.79 -2.62
CA ILE A 68 2.38 -9.33 -1.25
C ILE A 68 1.30 -10.39 -1.02
N GLY A 69 0.07 -10.12 -1.42
CA GLY A 69 -1.08 -10.99 -1.18
C GLY A 69 -1.31 -12.04 -2.27
N GLY A 70 -0.68 -11.91 -3.43
CA GLY A 70 -0.99 -12.70 -4.62
C GLY A 70 -2.21 -12.18 -5.39
N SER A 71 -3.09 -11.45 -4.74
CA SER A 71 -4.20 -10.67 -5.31
C SER A 71 -4.57 -9.54 -4.37
N GLU A 72 -5.22 -8.48 -4.89
CA GLU A 72 -5.75 -7.42 -4.03
C GLU A 72 -6.78 -7.97 -3.04
N GLN A 73 -7.63 -8.89 -3.49
CA GLN A 73 -8.65 -9.50 -2.63
C GLN A 73 -8.04 -10.20 -1.42
N GLU A 74 -7.00 -10.99 -1.61
CA GLU A 74 -6.30 -11.67 -0.51
C GLU A 74 -5.59 -10.66 0.40
N PHE A 75 -4.99 -9.62 -0.18
CA PHE A 75 -4.38 -8.54 0.58
C PHE A 75 -5.41 -7.80 1.45
N VAL A 76 -6.60 -7.52 0.91
CA VAL A 76 -7.70 -6.89 1.67
C VAL A 76 -8.18 -7.79 2.80
N ARG A 77 -8.24 -9.10 2.60
CA ARG A 77 -8.52 -10.06 3.67
C ARG A 77 -7.51 -9.93 4.80
N GLN A 78 -6.22 -9.85 4.46
CA GLN A 78 -5.14 -9.62 5.43
C GLN A 78 -5.26 -8.25 6.12
N MET A 79 -5.65 -7.19 5.40
CA MET A 79 -5.92 -5.87 6.00
C MET A 79 -6.99 -5.97 7.09
N ASN A 80 -8.09 -6.67 6.84
CA ASN A 80 -9.16 -6.86 7.81
C ASN A 80 -8.73 -7.71 9.00
N GLU A 81 -7.96 -8.76 8.79
CA GLU A 81 -7.37 -9.56 9.89
C GLU A 81 -6.42 -8.72 10.75
N ARG A 82 -5.58 -7.92 10.11
CA ARG A 82 -4.65 -7.04 10.83
C ARG A 82 -5.38 -5.98 11.64
N ALA A 83 -6.45 -5.40 11.09
CA ALA A 83 -7.31 -4.46 11.79
C ALA A 83 -7.97 -5.11 13.04
N ALA A 84 -8.49 -6.31 12.90
CA ALA A 84 -9.06 -7.06 14.03
C ALA A 84 -8.01 -7.33 15.11
N GLY A 85 -6.79 -7.71 14.72
CA GLY A 85 -5.67 -7.94 15.64
C GLY A 85 -5.22 -6.68 16.39
N LEU A 86 -5.44 -5.50 15.82
CA LEU A 86 -5.16 -4.21 16.45
C LEU A 86 -6.31 -3.71 17.34
N GLY A 87 -7.46 -4.39 17.36
CA GLY A 87 -8.65 -3.94 18.08
C GLY A 87 -9.40 -2.83 17.38
N MET A 88 -9.28 -2.72 16.06
CA MET A 88 -10.04 -1.78 15.22
C MET A 88 -11.44 -2.36 14.94
N GLU A 89 -12.32 -2.28 15.94
CA GLU A 89 -13.61 -2.99 15.95
C GLU A 89 -14.65 -2.39 14.99
N ASN A 90 -14.43 -1.16 14.52
CA ASN A 90 -15.36 -0.43 13.67
C ASN A 90 -14.70 -0.07 12.32
N THR A 91 -13.93 -1.00 11.78
CA THR A 91 -13.21 -0.83 10.52
C THR A 91 -13.43 -2.05 9.62
N HIS A 92 -13.73 -1.78 8.36
CA HIS A 92 -13.80 -2.80 7.33
C HIS A 92 -13.25 -2.26 6.02
N PHE A 93 -12.30 -2.97 5.42
CA PHE A 93 -11.70 -2.65 4.14
C PHE A 93 -12.30 -3.52 3.04
N VAL A 94 -12.58 -2.91 1.88
CA VAL A 94 -12.99 -3.62 0.65
C VAL A 94 -11.99 -3.43 -0.49
N ASP A 95 -11.08 -2.45 -0.37
CA ASP A 95 -9.94 -2.26 -1.27
C ASP A 95 -8.69 -1.81 -0.51
N CYS A 96 -7.55 -1.77 -1.20
CA CYS A 96 -6.27 -1.43 -0.57
C CYS A 96 -5.91 0.06 -0.63
N CYS A 97 -6.65 0.88 -1.36
CA CYS A 97 -6.30 2.28 -1.62
C CYS A 97 -7.37 3.31 -1.23
N GLY A 98 -8.58 2.87 -0.88
CA GLY A 98 -9.67 3.75 -0.46
C GLY A 98 -10.38 4.46 -1.60
N LEU A 99 -10.33 3.92 -2.83
CA LEU A 99 -10.96 4.51 -4.01
C LEU A 99 -12.41 4.05 -4.23
N THR A 100 -12.89 3.11 -3.44
CA THR A 100 -14.23 2.54 -3.58
C THR A 100 -15.34 3.52 -3.17
N GLU A 101 -16.49 3.39 -3.82
CA GLU A 101 -17.74 4.05 -3.42
C GLU A 101 -18.60 3.16 -2.50
N SER A 102 -18.12 1.97 -2.15
CA SER A 102 -18.85 1.02 -1.30
C SER A 102 -19.01 1.56 0.13
N THR A 103 -20.22 1.50 0.65
CA THR A 103 -20.51 1.82 2.05
C THR A 103 -20.00 0.77 3.03
N ASP A 104 -19.57 -0.40 2.53
CA ASP A 104 -18.93 -1.45 3.33
C ASP A 104 -17.46 -1.16 3.65
N HIS A 105 -16.88 -0.12 3.03
CA HIS A 105 -15.55 0.39 3.32
C HIS A 105 -15.65 1.55 4.30
N TYR A 106 -15.35 1.30 5.56
CA TYR A 106 -15.52 2.29 6.63
C TYR A 106 -14.50 2.13 7.75
N THR A 107 -14.34 3.18 8.50
CA THR A 107 -13.54 3.22 9.72
C THR A 107 -14.07 4.28 10.67
N THR A 108 -13.40 4.47 11.79
CA THR A 108 -13.66 5.54 12.76
C THR A 108 -12.39 6.32 13.03
N VAL A 109 -12.53 7.52 13.57
CA VAL A 109 -11.39 8.34 14.02
C VAL A 109 -10.55 7.60 15.05
N ARG A 110 -11.18 6.86 15.98
CA ARG A 110 -10.48 6.04 16.97
C ARG A 110 -9.64 4.96 16.32
N ASP A 111 -10.21 4.21 15.36
CA ASP A 111 -9.51 3.13 14.68
C ASP A 111 -8.36 3.65 13.82
N ILE A 112 -8.54 4.81 13.17
CA ILE A 112 -7.43 5.49 12.46
C ILE A 112 -6.30 5.86 13.44
N ALA A 113 -6.61 6.33 14.63
CA ALA A 113 -5.60 6.63 15.65
C ALA A 113 -4.83 5.38 16.09
N ILE A 114 -5.53 4.24 16.27
CA ILE A 114 -4.91 2.94 16.59
C ILE A 114 -3.96 2.52 15.48
N MET A 115 -4.41 2.56 14.23
CA MET A 115 -3.65 2.19 13.05
C MET A 115 -2.42 3.10 12.86
N SER A 116 -2.60 4.40 12.98
CA SER A 116 -1.52 5.37 12.83
C SER A 116 -0.45 5.22 13.91
N ARG A 117 -0.88 4.96 15.16
CA ARG A 117 0.04 4.67 16.26
C ARG A 117 0.87 3.42 15.97
N GLU A 118 0.24 2.34 15.53
CA GLU A 118 0.94 1.10 15.17
C GLU A 118 2.01 1.35 14.11
N LEU A 119 1.64 2.04 13.02
CA LEU A 119 2.56 2.35 11.93
C LEU A 119 3.77 3.16 12.40
N ILE A 120 3.54 4.22 13.17
CA ILE A 120 4.61 5.14 13.61
C ILE A 120 5.50 4.50 14.67
N THR A 121 4.93 3.77 15.62
CA THR A 121 5.69 3.22 16.75
C THR A 121 6.42 1.93 16.40
N LYS A 122 5.81 1.06 15.59
CA LYS A 122 6.44 -0.20 15.18
C LYS A 122 7.40 0.01 14.00
N TYR A 123 7.05 0.90 13.08
CA TYR A 123 7.80 1.14 11.85
C TYR A 123 8.17 2.62 11.68
N PRO A 124 9.02 3.18 12.56
CA PRO A 124 9.38 4.60 12.52
C PRO A 124 10.04 5.03 11.21
N LYS A 125 10.53 4.08 10.39
CA LYS A 125 11.06 4.35 9.05
C LYS A 125 10.04 5.03 8.14
N ILE A 126 8.73 4.85 8.39
CA ILE A 126 7.68 5.56 7.64
C ILE A 126 7.87 7.09 7.69
N LEU A 127 8.40 7.62 8.77
CA LEU A 127 8.64 9.06 8.94
C LEU A 127 9.72 9.59 8.00
N GLU A 128 10.67 8.75 7.58
CA GLU A 128 11.67 9.12 6.58
C GLU A 128 10.99 9.35 5.22
N TYR A 129 10.05 8.49 4.84
CA TYR A 129 9.29 8.62 3.59
C TYR A 129 8.27 9.74 3.64
N SER A 130 7.53 9.86 4.74
CA SER A 130 6.47 10.89 4.89
C SER A 130 7.01 12.31 5.01
N SER A 131 8.29 12.49 5.29
CA SER A 131 8.95 13.79 5.31
C SER A 131 9.53 14.22 3.96
N ILE A 132 9.49 13.37 2.94
CA ILE A 132 9.94 13.71 1.60
C ILE A 132 8.94 14.65 0.95
N TRP A 133 9.40 15.87 0.57
CA TRP A 133 8.55 16.86 -0.10
C TRP A 133 8.34 16.51 -1.58
N MET A 134 9.39 16.09 -2.27
CA MET A 134 9.38 15.80 -3.70
C MET A 134 10.46 14.78 -4.04
N GLU A 135 10.14 13.85 -4.91
CA GLU A 135 11.10 12.89 -5.47
C GLU A 135 10.70 12.53 -6.91
N ASN A 136 11.67 12.19 -7.73
CA ASN A 136 11.44 11.75 -9.10
C ASN A 136 11.27 10.23 -9.14
N ILE A 137 10.32 9.77 -9.94
CA ILE A 137 10.23 8.38 -10.37
C ILE A 137 10.66 8.26 -11.82
N THR A 138 11.48 7.28 -12.11
CA THR A 138 11.86 6.95 -13.49
C THR A 138 11.11 5.71 -13.93
N HIS A 139 10.27 5.86 -14.94
CA HIS A 139 9.54 4.74 -15.52
C HIS A 139 10.46 3.88 -16.36
N VAL A 140 10.45 2.57 -16.06
CA VAL A 140 11.19 1.57 -16.81
C VAL A 140 10.24 0.95 -17.83
N THR A 141 10.16 1.56 -19.01
CA THR A 141 9.42 0.97 -20.12
C THR A 141 10.26 -0.12 -20.76
N ARG A 142 9.71 -1.34 -20.89
CA ARG A 142 10.32 -2.36 -21.72
C ARG A 142 10.30 -1.86 -23.17
N GLN A 143 11.49 -1.68 -23.72
CA GLN A 143 11.66 -1.62 -25.18
C GLN A 143 11.38 -2.97 -25.80
#